data_c089efec228f7a1989b507e51d3892af
#
_entry.id   c089efec228f7a1989b507e51d3892af
#
_cell.length_a   1.000
_cell.length_b   1.000
_cell.length_c   1.000
_cell.angle_alpha   90.00
_cell.angle_beta   90.00
_cell.angle_gamma   90.00
#
_symmetry.space_group_name_H-M   'P 1'
#
loop_
_entity.id
_entity.type
_entity.pdbx_description
1 polymer ?
#
loop_
_entity_poly.entity_id
_entity_poly.type
_entity_poly.pdbx_seq_one_letter_code
_entity_poly.pdbx_strand_id
1 'polypeptide(L)'
;MDDAEKLLRTSAIQEIDNLAKLDVNRESRKGVPEIILGDGKTPEDLAKITLRMLSENGRAIVSRVDMQGIGAIRETAPKDAILEVNDKIGMLVIKKTDFHVKKTGGKIGLLTAGTSDIPVAEEARIVAEEMGCEVISAYDVGVAGIHRLFTHLRNIIEREVNSIVVVAGREGALPAVVAGIVNVPVIAVPTSVGYGLGEKGISALTAMLQACSLGLAVVNIDGGVAAGAIAALIANQVAEAKGASKYQP
;
A
#
# COMPACT_ATOMS: atom_id res chain seq x y z
N MET A 1 -18.03 11.77 22.19
CA MET A 1 -17.00 10.75 22.51
C MET A 1 -15.97 11.43 23.37
N ASP A 2 -15.79 10.93 24.58
CA ASP A 2 -14.99 11.61 25.62
C ASP A 2 -13.51 11.62 25.23
N ASP A 3 -12.82 12.74 25.41
CA ASP A 3 -11.38 12.88 25.07
C ASP A 3 -10.51 11.84 25.81
N ALA A 4 -10.95 11.41 27.01
CA ALA A 4 -10.33 10.35 27.77
C ALA A 4 -10.43 8.97 27.07
N GLU A 5 -11.56 8.65 26.45
CA GLU A 5 -11.73 7.40 25.69
C GLU A 5 -10.85 7.39 24.42
N LYS A 6 -10.69 8.56 23.80
CA LYS A 6 -9.80 8.74 22.65
C LYS A 6 -8.32 8.59 23.03
N LEU A 7 -7.92 9.11 24.21
CA LEU A 7 -6.58 8.95 24.77
C LEU A 7 -6.29 7.48 25.16
N LEU A 8 -7.24 6.78 25.78
CA LEU A 8 -7.09 5.36 26.14
C LEU A 8 -6.97 4.45 24.91
N ARG A 9 -7.70 4.76 23.84
CA ARG A 9 -7.55 4.06 22.56
C ARG A 9 -6.20 4.32 21.87
N THR A 10 -5.54 5.47 22.13
CA THR A 10 -4.23 5.79 21.57
C THR A 10 -3.07 5.07 22.26
N SER A 11 -3.27 4.52 23.46
CA SER A 11 -2.21 3.91 24.28
C SER A 11 -2.26 2.37 24.38
N ALA A 12 -3.16 1.70 23.65
CA ALA A 12 -3.18 0.24 23.63
C ALA A 12 -2.05 -0.33 22.76
N ILE A 13 -0.87 -0.39 23.37
CA ILE A 13 0.28 -1.14 22.85
C ILE A 13 0.21 -2.53 23.51
N GLN A 14 0.21 -3.58 22.69
CA GLN A 14 0.35 -4.94 23.18
C GLN A 14 1.81 -5.38 23.09
N GLU A 15 2.38 -5.70 24.24
CA GLU A 15 3.71 -6.28 24.31
C GLU A 15 3.62 -7.80 24.10
N ILE A 16 4.47 -8.30 23.20
CA ILE A 16 4.69 -9.74 23.02
C ILE A 16 6.03 -10.04 23.65
N ASP A 17 6.03 -10.51 24.89
CA ASP A 17 7.23 -10.76 25.67
C ASP A 17 8.22 -9.58 25.54
N ASN A 18 9.51 -9.86 25.32
CA ASN A 18 10.51 -8.83 24.97
C ASN A 18 10.70 -8.68 23.43
N LEU A 19 9.78 -9.25 22.61
CA LEU A 19 9.96 -9.39 21.17
C LEU A 19 9.43 -8.20 20.38
N ALA A 20 8.21 -7.75 20.67
CA ALA A 20 7.57 -6.69 19.89
C ALA A 20 6.54 -5.91 20.71
N LYS A 21 6.34 -4.65 20.32
CA LYS A 21 5.25 -3.78 20.79
C LYS A 21 4.31 -3.52 19.64
N LEU A 22 3.15 -4.18 19.63
CA LEU A 22 2.17 -4.07 18.56
C LEU A 22 1.23 -2.89 18.80
N ASP A 23 1.07 -2.04 17.80
CA ASP A 23 0.10 -0.94 17.78
C ASP A 23 -1.25 -1.45 17.25
N VAL A 24 -1.93 -2.25 18.07
CA VAL A 24 -3.19 -2.91 17.69
C VAL A 24 -4.33 -1.93 17.36
N ASN A 25 -4.25 -0.69 17.84
CA ASN A 25 -5.22 0.35 17.58
C ASN A 25 -4.81 1.34 16.47
N ARG A 26 -3.76 1.04 15.73
CA ARG A 26 -3.24 1.92 14.68
C ARG A 26 -4.30 2.26 13.63
N GLU A 27 -5.05 1.26 13.17
CA GLU A 27 -6.08 1.44 12.16
C GLU A 27 -7.19 2.40 12.63
N SER A 28 -7.69 2.23 13.84
CA SER A 28 -8.71 3.12 14.44
C SER A 28 -8.21 4.55 14.64
N ARG A 29 -6.91 4.72 14.93
CA ARG A 29 -6.30 6.02 15.20
C ARG A 29 -5.87 6.75 13.94
N LYS A 30 -5.26 6.03 12.97
CA LYS A 30 -4.61 6.60 11.79
C LYS A 30 -5.32 6.26 10.47
N GLY A 31 -6.32 5.38 10.49
CA GLY A 31 -6.93 4.87 9.26
C GLY A 31 -6.02 3.94 8.45
N VAL A 32 -4.85 3.55 8.98
CA VAL A 32 -3.89 2.65 8.33
C VAL A 32 -3.66 1.46 9.23
N PRO A 33 -3.85 0.22 8.76
CA PRO A 33 -3.57 -0.97 9.55
C PRO A 33 -2.09 -1.08 9.92
N GLU A 34 -1.78 -1.81 10.99
CA GLU A 34 -0.40 -2.20 11.28
C GLU A 34 0.08 -3.17 10.22
N ILE A 35 1.24 -2.88 9.63
CA ILE A 35 1.89 -3.72 8.63
C ILE A 35 3.20 -4.24 9.22
N ILE A 36 3.28 -5.54 9.37
CA ILE A 36 4.43 -6.21 9.94
C ILE A 36 5.51 -6.32 8.88
N LEU A 37 6.69 -5.77 9.15
CA LEU A 37 7.85 -5.95 8.28
C LEU A 37 8.51 -7.29 8.62
N GLY A 38 8.54 -8.22 7.67
CA GLY A 38 9.17 -9.54 7.84
C GLY A 38 10.68 -9.50 7.84
N ASP A 39 11.26 -8.52 7.12
CA ASP A 39 12.70 -8.37 6.99
C ASP A 39 13.41 -8.23 8.34
N GLY A 40 14.50 -8.97 8.53
CA GLY A 40 15.29 -8.98 9.78
C GLY A 40 14.65 -9.73 10.96
N LYS A 41 13.55 -10.45 10.78
CA LYS A 41 12.92 -11.29 11.82
C LYS A 41 13.19 -12.77 11.58
N THR A 42 13.28 -13.54 12.67
CA THR A 42 13.28 -15.01 12.52
C THR A 42 11.89 -15.50 12.10
N PRO A 43 11.78 -16.63 11.39
CA PRO A 43 10.49 -17.19 11.00
C PRO A 43 9.54 -17.42 12.18
N GLU A 44 10.07 -17.86 13.32
CA GLU A 44 9.33 -18.13 14.54
C GLU A 44 8.79 -16.85 15.17
N ASP A 45 9.61 -15.79 15.24
CA ASP A 45 9.21 -14.49 15.77
C ASP A 45 8.17 -13.84 14.88
N LEU A 46 8.37 -13.92 13.55
CA LEU A 46 7.41 -13.39 12.58
C LEU A 46 6.05 -14.09 12.70
N ALA A 47 6.04 -15.42 12.85
CA ALA A 47 4.81 -16.17 13.06
C ALA A 47 4.10 -15.75 14.36
N LYS A 48 4.81 -15.64 15.49
CA LYS A 48 4.24 -15.18 16.77
C LYS A 48 3.61 -13.80 16.65
N ILE A 49 4.32 -12.83 16.04
CA ILE A 49 3.84 -11.47 15.86
C ILE A 49 2.59 -11.46 14.96
N THR A 50 2.62 -12.21 13.87
CA THR A 50 1.52 -12.29 12.90
C THR A 50 0.26 -12.89 13.54
N LEU A 51 0.39 -13.99 14.27
CA LEU A 51 -0.74 -14.64 14.94
C LEU A 51 -1.30 -13.80 16.08
N ARG A 52 -0.47 -13.06 16.79
CA ARG A 52 -0.95 -12.13 17.80
C ARG A 52 -1.77 -11.02 17.17
N MET A 53 -1.29 -10.43 16.07
CA MET A 53 -2.04 -9.41 15.33
C MET A 53 -3.36 -9.96 14.78
N LEU A 54 -3.35 -11.18 14.22
CA LEU A 54 -4.56 -11.88 13.77
C LEU A 54 -5.57 -12.06 14.90
N SER A 55 -5.10 -12.46 16.09
CA SER A 55 -5.95 -12.66 17.27
C SER A 55 -6.66 -11.36 17.68
N GLU A 56 -5.92 -10.25 17.75
CA GLU A 56 -6.42 -8.95 18.22
C GLU A 56 -7.31 -8.25 17.19
N ASN A 57 -6.86 -8.20 15.94
CA ASN A 57 -7.49 -7.37 14.90
C ASN A 57 -8.32 -8.16 13.89
N GLY A 58 -8.35 -9.49 14.00
CA GLY A 58 -9.00 -10.36 13.00
C GLY A 58 -8.24 -10.46 11.68
N ARG A 59 -7.16 -9.69 11.52
CA ARG A 59 -6.32 -9.63 10.33
C ARG A 59 -4.88 -9.30 10.70
N ALA A 60 -3.91 -9.85 9.94
CA ALA A 60 -2.54 -9.38 9.91
C ALA A 60 -2.04 -9.24 8.48
N ILE A 61 -1.25 -8.18 8.22
CA ILE A 61 -0.60 -7.90 6.94
C ILE A 61 0.90 -7.95 7.17
N VAL A 62 1.61 -8.76 6.39
CA VAL A 62 3.05 -8.91 6.46
C VAL A 62 3.66 -8.53 5.13
N SER A 63 4.64 -7.63 5.14
CA SER A 63 5.43 -7.26 3.97
C SER A 63 6.86 -7.77 4.09
N ARG A 64 7.53 -7.98 2.95
CA ARG A 64 8.91 -8.47 2.85
C ARG A 64 9.14 -9.75 3.64
N VAL A 65 8.21 -10.68 3.53
CA VAL A 65 8.32 -12.02 4.11
C VAL A 65 8.95 -12.97 3.10
N ASP A 66 9.92 -13.76 3.56
CA ASP A 66 10.55 -14.82 2.77
C ASP A 66 9.76 -16.15 2.85
N MET A 67 10.21 -17.14 2.10
CA MET A 67 9.55 -18.46 2.06
C MET A 67 9.58 -19.19 3.41
N GLN A 68 10.61 -18.96 4.25
CA GLN A 68 10.71 -19.57 5.57
C GLN A 68 9.69 -18.95 6.53
N GLY A 69 9.55 -17.62 6.51
CA GLY A 69 8.54 -16.89 7.27
C GLY A 69 7.12 -17.27 6.84
N ILE A 70 6.86 -17.38 5.53
CA ILE A 70 5.57 -17.86 4.99
C ILE A 70 5.27 -19.28 5.52
N GLY A 71 6.27 -20.18 5.49
CA GLY A 71 6.16 -21.55 6.01
C GLY A 71 5.78 -21.57 7.48
N ALA A 72 6.53 -20.86 8.32
CA ALA A 72 6.29 -20.79 9.76
C ALA A 72 4.90 -20.23 10.12
N ILE A 73 4.46 -19.17 9.41
CA ILE A 73 3.10 -18.62 9.58
C ILE A 73 2.06 -19.67 9.20
N ARG A 74 2.23 -20.35 8.06
CA ARG A 74 1.29 -21.36 7.56
C ARG A 74 1.15 -22.56 8.50
N GLU A 75 2.26 -23.03 9.07
CA GLU A 75 2.28 -24.16 10.03
C GLU A 75 1.58 -23.85 11.34
N THR A 76 1.65 -22.59 11.78
CA THR A 76 1.12 -22.15 13.08
C THR A 76 -0.24 -21.47 13.00
N ALA A 77 -0.69 -21.11 11.80
CA ALA A 77 -1.98 -20.47 11.58
C ALA A 77 -3.16 -21.35 11.99
N PRO A 78 -4.27 -20.77 12.51
CA PRO A 78 -5.51 -21.49 12.69
C PRO A 78 -5.98 -22.14 11.38
N LYS A 79 -6.51 -23.37 11.45
CA LYS A 79 -6.91 -24.14 10.25
C LYS A 79 -8.03 -23.48 9.44
N ASP A 80 -8.84 -22.66 10.07
CA ASP A 80 -9.93 -21.90 9.49
C ASP A 80 -9.53 -20.50 9.03
N ALA A 81 -8.29 -20.07 9.28
CA ALA A 81 -7.82 -18.77 8.82
C ALA A 81 -7.65 -18.75 7.28
N ILE A 82 -8.02 -17.64 6.67
CA ILE A 82 -7.82 -17.37 5.24
C ILE A 82 -6.43 -16.78 5.06
N LEU A 83 -5.58 -17.46 4.28
CA LEU A 83 -4.20 -17.07 4.02
C LEU A 83 -4.03 -16.69 2.54
N GLU A 84 -3.85 -15.41 2.27
CA GLU A 84 -3.55 -14.85 0.94
C GLU A 84 -2.05 -14.57 0.85
N VAL A 85 -1.35 -15.31 0.01
CA VAL A 85 0.10 -15.21 -0.14
C VAL A 85 0.47 -14.77 -1.55
N ASN A 86 1.30 -13.77 -1.65
CA ASN A 86 1.98 -13.41 -2.88
C ASN A 86 3.50 -13.53 -2.65
N ASP A 87 4.01 -14.73 -2.91
CA ASP A 87 5.42 -15.10 -2.70
C ASP A 87 6.40 -14.32 -3.57
N LYS A 88 5.96 -13.89 -4.77
CA LYS A 88 6.78 -13.12 -5.71
C LYS A 88 7.15 -11.73 -5.19
N ILE A 89 6.30 -11.16 -4.34
CA ILE A 89 6.50 -9.83 -3.76
C ILE A 89 6.77 -9.87 -2.25
N GLY A 90 6.77 -11.06 -1.66
CA GLY A 90 6.95 -11.20 -0.22
C GLY A 90 5.83 -10.57 0.60
N MET A 91 4.58 -10.63 0.13
CA MET A 91 3.40 -10.14 0.87
C MET A 91 2.51 -11.30 1.29
N LEU A 92 2.02 -11.21 2.53
CA LEU A 92 1.09 -12.16 3.10
C LEU A 92 0.01 -11.41 3.87
N VAL A 93 -1.24 -11.77 3.63
CA VAL A 93 -2.38 -11.32 4.42
C VAL A 93 -3.08 -12.53 5.01
N ILE A 94 -3.27 -12.55 6.33
CA ILE A 94 -4.01 -13.59 7.03
C ILE A 94 -5.22 -12.98 7.71
N LYS A 95 -6.38 -13.61 7.57
CA LYS A 95 -7.68 -13.12 8.07
C LYS A 95 -8.42 -14.22 8.81
N LYS A 96 -9.18 -13.87 9.86
CA LYS A 96 -10.23 -14.74 10.39
C LYS A 96 -11.34 -14.87 9.36
N THR A 97 -12.09 -15.96 9.36
CA THR A 97 -13.18 -16.22 8.40
C THR A 97 -14.32 -15.23 8.44
N ASP A 98 -14.54 -14.61 9.59
CA ASP A 98 -15.56 -13.57 9.84
C ASP A 98 -15.05 -12.14 9.60
N PHE A 99 -13.75 -11.98 9.29
CA PHE A 99 -13.17 -10.66 9.02
C PHE A 99 -13.44 -10.23 7.58
N HIS A 100 -14.05 -9.06 7.43
CA HIS A 100 -14.32 -8.45 6.13
C HIS A 100 -13.80 -7.02 6.07
N VAL A 101 -13.04 -6.71 5.01
CA VAL A 101 -12.61 -5.34 4.75
C VAL A 101 -13.83 -4.50 4.36
N LYS A 102 -14.12 -3.47 5.14
CA LYS A 102 -15.21 -2.54 4.85
C LYS A 102 -14.84 -1.68 3.64
N LYS A 103 -15.62 -1.78 2.57
CA LYS A 103 -15.45 -0.90 1.40
C LYS A 103 -15.79 0.54 1.75
N THR A 104 -14.89 1.46 1.44
CA THR A 104 -15.01 2.89 1.78
C THR A 104 -15.63 3.71 0.65
N GLY A 105 -15.57 3.20 -0.59
CA GLY A 105 -15.88 3.94 -1.80
C GLY A 105 -14.70 4.74 -2.36
N GLY A 106 -13.56 4.78 -1.67
CA GLY A 106 -12.33 5.36 -2.18
C GLY A 106 -11.81 4.60 -3.39
N LYS A 107 -11.31 5.32 -4.41
CA LYS A 107 -10.80 4.74 -5.66
C LYS A 107 -9.40 5.25 -5.95
N ILE A 108 -8.52 4.33 -6.36
CA ILE A 108 -7.11 4.61 -6.62
C ILE A 108 -6.73 4.09 -8.00
N GLY A 109 -6.03 4.91 -8.78
CA GLY A 109 -5.33 4.45 -9.98
C GLY A 109 -3.95 3.89 -9.60
N LEU A 110 -3.51 2.83 -10.28
CA LEU A 110 -2.19 2.24 -10.06
C LEU A 110 -1.52 1.96 -11.42
N LEU A 111 -0.35 2.55 -11.63
CA LEU A 111 0.38 2.44 -12.90
C LEU A 111 1.81 1.95 -12.66
N THR A 112 2.33 1.08 -13.54
CA THR A 112 3.76 0.76 -13.58
C THR A 112 4.39 1.14 -14.91
N ALA A 113 5.64 1.60 -14.88
CA ALA A 113 6.40 1.90 -16.09
C ALA A 113 6.79 0.61 -16.83
N GLY A 114 7.30 -0.38 -16.11
CA GLY A 114 7.69 -1.68 -16.65
C GLY A 114 7.12 -2.85 -15.86
N THR A 115 7.28 -4.04 -16.40
CA THR A 115 6.87 -5.30 -15.74
C THR A 115 7.69 -5.58 -14.47
N SER A 116 8.93 -5.11 -14.43
CA SER A 116 9.81 -5.25 -13.26
C SER A 116 9.40 -4.36 -12.07
N ASP A 117 8.52 -3.37 -12.30
CA ASP A 117 7.98 -2.48 -11.26
C ASP A 117 6.73 -3.08 -10.59
N ILE A 118 6.15 -4.13 -11.19
CA ILE A 118 4.91 -4.77 -10.69
C ILE A 118 5.02 -5.22 -9.22
N PRO A 119 6.11 -5.83 -8.75
CA PRO A 119 6.20 -6.24 -7.35
C PRO A 119 5.93 -5.11 -6.36
N VAL A 120 6.53 -3.94 -6.58
CA VAL A 120 6.36 -2.76 -5.72
C VAL A 120 4.93 -2.18 -5.86
N ALA A 121 4.37 -2.21 -7.06
CA ALA A 121 2.99 -1.79 -7.30
C ALA A 121 1.97 -2.70 -6.59
N GLU A 122 2.20 -4.00 -6.59
CA GLU A 122 1.34 -4.97 -5.91
C GLU A 122 1.34 -4.80 -4.39
N GLU A 123 2.47 -4.39 -3.78
CA GLU A 123 2.47 -3.98 -2.37
C GLU A 123 1.49 -2.82 -2.13
N ALA A 124 1.53 -1.80 -2.99
CA ALA A 124 0.62 -0.66 -2.87
C ALA A 124 -0.84 -1.06 -3.09
N ARG A 125 -1.11 -1.97 -4.05
CA ARG A 125 -2.45 -2.48 -4.32
C ARG A 125 -3.03 -3.21 -3.11
N ILE A 126 -2.28 -4.18 -2.56
CA ILE A 126 -2.72 -4.97 -1.41
C ILE A 126 -3.04 -4.06 -0.22
N VAL A 127 -2.14 -3.12 0.10
CA VAL A 127 -2.36 -2.19 1.23
C VAL A 127 -3.61 -1.34 1.00
N ALA A 128 -3.80 -0.80 -0.20
CA ALA A 128 -4.96 0.03 -0.51
C ALA A 128 -6.28 -0.75 -0.45
N GLU A 129 -6.29 -1.99 -0.96
CA GLU A 129 -7.45 -2.89 -0.90
C GLU A 129 -7.78 -3.28 0.55
N GLU A 130 -6.75 -3.53 1.37
CA GLU A 130 -6.90 -3.81 2.80
C GLU A 130 -7.35 -2.58 3.62
N MET A 131 -7.23 -1.38 3.06
CA MET A 131 -7.81 -0.14 3.59
C MET A 131 -9.19 0.19 2.99
N GLY A 132 -9.80 -0.73 2.25
CA GLY A 132 -11.16 -0.65 1.72
C GLY A 132 -11.33 0.07 0.40
N CYS A 133 -10.24 0.47 -0.27
CA CYS A 133 -10.29 1.14 -1.56
C CYS A 133 -10.50 0.17 -2.74
N GLU A 134 -11.08 0.68 -3.81
CA GLU A 134 -11.04 0.05 -5.14
C GLU A 134 -9.75 0.49 -5.85
N VAL A 135 -8.99 -0.46 -6.41
CA VAL A 135 -7.76 -0.16 -7.14
C VAL A 135 -7.93 -0.51 -8.62
N ILE A 136 -7.70 0.47 -9.49
CA ILE A 136 -7.75 0.33 -10.95
C ILE A 136 -6.30 0.32 -11.47
N SER A 137 -5.80 -0.88 -11.81
CA SER A 137 -4.40 -1.08 -12.17
C SER A 137 -4.18 -1.13 -13.68
N ALA A 138 -3.05 -0.57 -14.13
CA ALA A 138 -2.50 -0.80 -15.47
C ALA A 138 -0.98 -0.93 -15.40
N TYR A 139 -0.48 -2.03 -15.91
CA TYR A 139 0.94 -2.37 -15.85
C TYR A 139 1.62 -2.20 -17.21
N ASP A 140 2.94 -1.96 -17.17
CA ASP A 140 3.80 -1.85 -18.36
C ASP A 140 3.36 -0.73 -19.33
N VAL A 141 3.08 0.45 -18.78
CA VAL A 141 2.66 1.65 -19.52
C VAL A 141 3.74 2.74 -19.55
N GLY A 142 5.01 2.35 -19.52
CA GLY A 142 6.16 3.25 -19.48
C GLY A 142 6.31 4.18 -20.67
N VAL A 143 7.06 5.26 -20.46
CA VAL A 143 7.25 6.35 -21.44
C VAL A 143 7.93 5.92 -22.73
N ALA A 144 8.70 4.83 -22.73
CA ALA A 144 9.29 4.27 -23.95
C ALA A 144 8.25 3.77 -24.98
N GLY A 145 7.02 3.54 -24.52
CA GLY A 145 5.87 3.25 -25.36
C GLY A 145 4.64 4.02 -24.89
N ILE A 146 4.76 5.35 -24.85
CA ILE A 146 3.78 6.24 -24.20
C ILE A 146 2.35 6.11 -24.73
N HIS A 147 2.16 5.65 -25.96
CA HIS A 147 0.84 5.37 -26.54
C HIS A 147 0.06 4.34 -25.73
N ARG A 148 0.73 3.43 -25.00
CA ARG A 148 0.09 2.43 -24.12
C ARG A 148 -0.58 3.10 -22.90
N LEU A 149 -0.02 4.20 -22.43
CA LEU A 149 -0.53 4.93 -21.27
C LEU A 149 -1.93 5.50 -21.50
N PHE A 150 -2.19 6.11 -22.64
CA PHE A 150 -3.36 6.97 -22.83
C PHE A 150 -4.70 6.25 -22.67
N THR A 151 -4.83 5.03 -23.17
CA THR A 151 -6.07 4.25 -23.04
C THR A 151 -6.35 3.91 -21.57
N HIS A 152 -5.32 3.49 -20.83
CA HIS A 152 -5.45 3.14 -19.43
C HIS A 152 -5.67 4.37 -18.54
N LEU A 153 -4.97 5.48 -18.83
CA LEU A 153 -5.14 6.72 -18.08
C LEU A 153 -6.54 7.31 -18.29
N ARG A 154 -7.10 7.21 -19.51
CA ARG A 154 -8.50 7.58 -19.76
C ARG A 154 -9.47 6.79 -18.90
N ASN A 155 -9.34 5.47 -18.86
CA ASN A 155 -10.17 4.61 -18.01
C ASN A 155 -10.07 4.99 -16.52
N ILE A 156 -8.87 5.28 -16.03
CA ILE A 156 -8.63 5.71 -14.64
C ILE A 156 -9.35 7.04 -14.36
N ILE A 157 -9.27 8.00 -15.28
CA ILE A 157 -9.95 9.30 -15.17
C ILE A 157 -11.47 9.12 -15.20
N GLU A 158 -12.01 8.33 -16.13
CA GLU A 158 -13.45 8.06 -16.26
C GLU A 158 -14.02 7.34 -15.03
N ARG A 159 -13.20 6.56 -14.31
CA ARG A 159 -13.58 5.92 -13.05
C ARG A 159 -13.55 6.88 -11.85
N GLU A 160 -13.17 8.14 -12.06
CA GLU A 160 -13.10 9.18 -11.00
C GLU A 160 -12.27 8.77 -9.80
N VAL A 161 -11.02 8.32 -10.01
CA VAL A 161 -10.11 7.99 -8.92
C VAL A 161 -9.77 9.23 -8.10
N ASN A 162 -9.42 9.03 -6.83
CA ASN A 162 -9.12 10.11 -5.89
C ASN A 162 -7.63 10.41 -5.78
N SER A 163 -6.80 9.45 -6.17
CA SER A 163 -5.34 9.55 -6.24
C SER A 163 -4.80 8.50 -7.20
N ILE A 164 -3.57 8.67 -7.66
CA ILE A 164 -2.90 7.71 -8.54
C ILE A 164 -1.51 7.39 -7.98
N VAL A 165 -1.22 6.10 -7.82
CA VAL A 165 0.13 5.61 -7.52
C VAL A 165 0.82 5.28 -8.84
N VAL A 166 2.03 5.80 -9.06
CA VAL A 166 2.83 5.55 -10.26
C VAL A 166 4.20 5.02 -9.87
N VAL A 167 4.48 3.79 -10.27
CA VAL A 167 5.71 3.06 -9.91
C VAL A 167 6.63 3.00 -11.12
N ALA A 168 7.85 3.49 -10.97
CA ALA A 168 8.81 3.56 -12.07
C ALA A 168 10.26 3.44 -11.59
N GLY A 169 11.02 2.58 -12.23
CA GLY A 169 12.48 2.52 -12.10
C GLY A 169 13.19 3.36 -13.16
N ARG A 170 14.45 3.02 -13.46
CA ARG A 170 15.29 3.67 -14.47
C ARG A 170 15.43 5.17 -14.23
N GLU A 171 14.93 5.98 -15.17
CA GLU A 171 14.93 7.45 -15.12
C GLU A 171 13.72 8.04 -14.39
N GLY A 172 12.75 7.24 -14.00
CA GLY A 172 11.61 7.69 -13.21
C GLY A 172 10.69 8.69 -13.90
N ALA A 173 10.58 8.69 -15.22
CA ALA A 173 9.88 9.74 -15.97
C ALA A 173 8.34 9.63 -15.93
N LEU A 174 7.80 8.44 -15.82
CA LEU A 174 6.35 8.21 -15.92
C LEU A 174 5.52 9.02 -14.92
N PRO A 175 5.88 9.14 -13.64
CA PRO A 175 5.10 9.90 -12.67
C PRO A 175 4.95 11.38 -13.06
N ALA A 176 6.01 12.01 -13.56
CA ALA A 176 5.96 13.41 -14.00
C ALA A 176 5.04 13.61 -15.21
N VAL A 177 5.02 12.65 -16.15
CA VAL A 177 4.11 12.66 -17.30
C VAL A 177 2.66 12.53 -16.85
N VAL A 178 2.37 11.58 -15.97
CA VAL A 178 1.01 11.38 -15.44
C VAL A 178 0.54 12.60 -14.68
N ALA A 179 1.37 13.15 -13.77
CA ALA A 179 1.03 14.34 -12.98
C ALA A 179 0.77 15.58 -13.85
N GLY A 180 1.40 15.67 -15.03
CA GLY A 180 1.13 16.75 -16.00
C GLY A 180 -0.21 16.64 -16.73
N ILE A 181 -0.94 15.51 -16.60
CA ILE A 181 -2.17 15.24 -17.34
C ILE A 181 -3.40 15.21 -16.42
N VAL A 182 -3.25 14.71 -15.19
CA VAL A 182 -4.36 14.45 -14.27
C VAL A 182 -4.57 15.59 -13.27
N ASN A 183 -5.78 15.67 -12.71
CA ASN A 183 -6.17 16.67 -11.71
C ASN A 183 -6.29 16.10 -10.29
N VAL A 184 -5.73 14.90 -10.05
CA VAL A 184 -5.70 14.25 -8.75
C VAL A 184 -4.25 14.09 -8.26
N PRO A 185 -4.01 13.98 -6.94
CA PRO A 185 -2.66 13.75 -6.42
C PRO A 185 -2.03 12.48 -7.00
N VAL A 186 -0.75 12.60 -7.41
CA VAL A 186 0.06 11.49 -7.90
C VAL A 186 1.13 11.15 -6.87
N ILE A 187 1.16 9.90 -6.43
CA ILE A 187 2.16 9.35 -5.52
C ILE A 187 3.17 8.56 -6.34
N ALA A 188 4.37 9.10 -6.49
CA ALA A 188 5.44 8.48 -7.24
C ALA A 188 6.26 7.54 -6.36
N VAL A 189 6.51 6.34 -6.87
CA VAL A 189 7.33 5.32 -6.23
C VAL A 189 8.53 5.01 -7.12
N PRO A 190 9.73 5.49 -6.77
CA PRO A 190 10.93 5.05 -7.46
C PRO A 190 11.22 3.59 -7.10
N THR A 191 11.66 2.79 -8.06
CA THR A 191 12.07 1.40 -7.79
C THR A 191 13.58 1.24 -7.92
N SER A 192 14.12 0.29 -7.14
CA SER A 192 15.54 -0.09 -7.22
C SER A 192 15.88 -0.87 -8.50
N VAL A 193 14.87 -1.15 -9.32
CA VAL A 193 15.03 -1.85 -10.60
C VAL A 193 15.73 -0.95 -11.61
N GLY A 194 16.85 -1.41 -12.12
CA GLY A 194 17.62 -0.67 -13.13
C GLY A 194 19.07 -1.13 -13.22
N TYR A 195 19.80 -0.53 -14.14
CA TYR A 195 21.23 -0.75 -14.34
C TYR A 195 21.90 0.55 -14.82
N GLY A 196 23.24 0.56 -14.85
CA GLY A 196 24.02 1.75 -15.25
C GLY A 196 24.05 2.81 -14.16
N LEU A 197 24.08 4.08 -14.50
CA LEU A 197 24.17 5.21 -13.56
C LEU A 197 22.97 5.32 -12.61
N GLY A 198 21.83 4.74 -12.97
CA GLY A 198 20.59 4.74 -12.17
C GLY A 198 20.48 3.61 -11.15
N GLU A 199 21.56 2.89 -10.88
CA GLU A 199 21.57 1.74 -9.99
C GLU A 199 20.91 2.02 -8.64
N LYS A 200 20.13 1.04 -8.16
CA LYS A 200 19.42 1.07 -6.88
C LYS A 200 18.38 2.20 -6.71
N GLY A 201 17.84 2.71 -7.83
CA GLY A 201 16.70 3.63 -7.81
C GLY A 201 17.03 5.10 -7.53
N ILE A 202 18.29 5.47 -7.34
CA ILE A 202 18.70 6.86 -7.04
C ILE A 202 18.37 7.81 -8.20
N SER A 203 18.61 7.41 -9.45
CA SER A 203 18.21 8.22 -10.61
C SER A 203 16.72 8.45 -10.70
N ALA A 204 15.92 7.40 -10.47
CA ALA A 204 14.47 7.51 -10.46
C ALA A 204 14.00 8.47 -9.34
N LEU A 205 14.52 8.31 -8.13
CA LEU A 205 14.20 9.18 -6.99
C LEU A 205 14.54 10.63 -7.26
N THR A 206 15.76 10.92 -7.75
CA THR A 206 16.19 12.30 -8.00
C THR A 206 15.41 12.95 -9.14
N ALA A 207 15.11 12.22 -10.21
CA ALA A 207 14.27 12.71 -11.31
C ALA A 207 12.85 13.04 -10.84
N MET A 208 12.22 12.18 -10.04
CA MET A 208 10.90 12.41 -9.47
C MET A 208 10.86 13.62 -8.55
N LEU A 209 11.89 13.79 -7.68
CA LEU A 209 12.01 14.94 -6.77
C LEU A 209 12.23 16.26 -7.50
N GLN A 210 12.86 16.24 -8.69
CA GLN A 210 13.10 17.43 -9.52
C GLN A 210 12.04 17.67 -10.59
N ALA A 211 10.97 16.88 -10.60
CA ALA A 211 9.91 17.01 -11.61
C ALA A 211 9.23 18.38 -11.51
N CYS A 212 9.01 19.03 -12.65
CA CYS A 212 8.30 20.31 -12.74
C CYS A 212 6.77 20.14 -12.63
N SER A 213 6.25 18.92 -12.82
CA SER A 213 4.81 18.65 -12.75
C SER A 213 4.30 18.82 -11.33
N LEU A 214 3.35 19.73 -11.13
CA LEU A 214 2.73 19.95 -9.83
C LEU A 214 1.73 18.85 -9.49
N GLY A 215 1.51 18.60 -8.19
CA GLY A 215 0.61 17.54 -7.72
C GLY A 215 1.30 16.18 -7.55
N LEU A 216 2.61 16.12 -7.67
CA LEU A 216 3.45 14.93 -7.50
C LEU A 216 4.07 14.92 -6.09
N ALA A 217 3.82 13.84 -5.34
CA ALA A 217 4.52 13.52 -4.09
C ALA A 217 5.36 12.26 -4.29
N VAL A 218 6.55 12.21 -3.72
CA VAL A 218 7.49 11.10 -3.90
C VAL A 218 7.68 10.37 -2.58
N VAL A 219 7.54 9.04 -2.59
CA VAL A 219 7.90 8.18 -1.45
C VAL A 219 9.32 7.61 -1.61
N ASN A 220 9.78 6.86 -0.63
CA ASN A 220 11.09 6.24 -0.68
C ASN A 220 11.17 5.16 -1.79
N ILE A 221 12.39 4.80 -2.18
CA ILE A 221 12.67 3.72 -3.13
C ILE A 221 12.03 2.41 -2.62
N ASP A 222 11.36 1.69 -3.52
CA ASP A 222 10.62 0.45 -3.24
C ASP A 222 9.55 0.62 -2.14
N GLY A 223 9.01 1.86 -2.00
CA GLY A 223 8.06 2.21 -0.95
C GLY A 223 6.60 1.90 -1.32
N GLY A 224 6.29 0.73 -1.90
CA GLY A 224 4.94 0.36 -2.32
C GLY A 224 3.93 0.42 -1.18
N VAL A 225 4.25 -0.14 -0.03
CA VAL A 225 3.43 -0.09 1.20
C VAL A 225 3.08 1.35 1.59
N ALA A 226 4.08 2.24 1.61
CA ALA A 226 3.88 3.65 1.98
C ALA A 226 2.99 4.37 0.96
N ALA A 227 3.21 4.14 -0.33
CA ALA A 227 2.41 4.74 -1.40
C ALA A 227 0.95 4.29 -1.35
N GLY A 228 0.70 2.99 -1.16
CA GLY A 228 -0.63 2.44 -1.01
C GLY A 228 -1.38 3.04 0.18
N ALA A 229 -0.70 3.16 1.33
CA ALA A 229 -1.28 3.77 2.53
C ALA A 229 -1.62 5.26 2.34
N ILE A 230 -0.73 6.05 1.73
CA ILE A 230 -0.97 7.48 1.45
C ILE A 230 -2.14 7.64 0.47
N ALA A 231 -2.11 6.89 -0.63
CA ALA A 231 -3.17 6.93 -1.64
C ALA A 231 -4.53 6.56 -1.06
N ALA A 232 -4.57 5.51 -0.22
CA ALA A 232 -5.80 5.06 0.43
C ALA A 232 -6.32 6.09 1.46
N LEU A 233 -5.45 6.74 2.24
CA LEU A 233 -5.86 7.82 3.15
C LEU A 233 -6.54 8.95 2.39
N ILE A 234 -5.95 9.41 1.27
CA ILE A 234 -6.54 10.45 0.42
C ILE A 234 -7.90 9.99 -0.12
N ALA A 235 -7.96 8.79 -0.69
CA ALA A 235 -9.17 8.26 -1.29
C ALA A 235 -10.32 8.08 -0.27
N ASN A 236 -9.99 7.58 0.92
CA ASN A 236 -10.97 7.38 1.98
C ASN A 236 -11.52 8.71 2.54
N GLN A 237 -10.67 9.72 2.74
CA GLN A 237 -11.11 11.06 3.14
C GLN A 237 -12.04 11.70 2.11
N VAL A 238 -11.75 11.57 0.82
CA VAL A 238 -12.61 12.07 -0.26
C VAL A 238 -13.95 11.32 -0.30
N ALA A 239 -13.93 9.99 -0.14
CA ALA A 239 -15.13 9.18 -0.12
C ALA A 239 -16.03 9.51 1.09
N GLU A 240 -15.43 9.71 2.26
CA GLU A 240 -16.13 10.12 3.47
C GLU A 240 -16.79 11.49 3.29
N ALA A 241 -16.08 12.49 2.76
CA ALA A 241 -16.60 13.82 2.48
C ALA A 241 -17.78 13.79 1.48
N LYS A 242 -17.69 12.98 0.41
CA LYS A 242 -18.78 12.77 -0.55
C LYS A 242 -19.98 12.09 0.10
N GLY A 243 -19.76 11.12 1.00
CA GLY A 243 -20.82 10.46 1.78
C GLY A 243 -21.53 11.41 2.72
N ALA A 244 -20.80 12.24 3.46
CA ALA A 244 -21.35 13.24 4.37
C ALA A 244 -22.20 14.30 3.64
N SER A 245 -21.79 14.72 2.42
CA SER A 245 -22.52 15.69 1.61
C SER A 245 -23.90 15.20 1.13
N LYS A 246 -24.12 13.89 1.03
CA LYS A 246 -25.42 13.31 0.63
C LYS A 246 -26.47 13.34 1.75
N TYR A 247 -26.09 13.63 2.99
CA TYR A 247 -26.97 13.66 4.16
C TYR A 247 -27.18 15.06 4.72
N GLN A 248 -26.75 16.13 4.03
CA GLN A 248 -27.17 17.50 4.38
C GLN A 248 -28.53 17.79 3.75
N PRO A 249 -29.55 18.18 4.56
CA PRO A 249 -30.89 18.49 4.09
C PRO A 249 -30.93 19.74 3.24
#